data_f716c2907650ab9b6b29c97d03b34254
#
_entry.id   f716c2907650ab9b6b29c97d03b34254
#
_cell.length_a   1.000
_cell.length_b   1.000
_cell.length_c   1.000
_cell.angle_alpha   90.00
_cell.angle_beta   90.00
_cell.angle_gamma   90.00
#
_symmetry.space_group_name_H-M   'P 1'
#
loop_
_entity.id
_entity.type
_entity.pdbx_description
1 polymer ?
#
loop_
_entity_poly.entity_id
_entity_poly.type
_entity_poly.pdbx_seq_one_letter_code
_entity_poly.pdbx_strand_id
1 'polypeptide(L)'
;MENLSLEEVAAVSGFSKFHFTRIFKQYMNMTFYEYLNSKRVKRAEELLYDKKMSITDVAMNSGFSSLSAFNRTFKTVKSCSPSDYRRQRESMVQALLMQG
;
A
#
# COMPACT_ATOMS: atom_id res chain seq x y z
N MET A 1 -0.66 -1.40 10.23
CA MET A 1 0.14 -0.25 9.81
C MET A 1 -0.44 1.02 10.40
N GLU A 2 0.38 1.81 11.05
CA GLU A 2 -0.09 3.05 11.64
C GLU A 2 -0.32 4.12 10.60
N ASN A 3 -1.35 4.94 10.81
CA ASN A 3 -1.63 6.08 9.96
C ASN A 3 -0.82 7.28 10.45
N LEU A 4 0.36 7.45 9.89
CA LEU A 4 1.20 8.59 10.20
C LEU A 4 0.91 9.73 9.21
N SER A 5 0.69 10.92 9.75
CA SER A 5 0.57 12.09 8.90
C SER A 5 1.95 12.71 8.68
N LEU A 6 2.07 13.46 7.60
CA LEU A 6 3.32 14.18 7.30
C LEU A 6 3.65 15.15 8.43
N GLU A 7 2.65 15.81 8.99
CA GLU A 7 2.80 16.74 10.09
C GLU A 7 3.37 16.06 11.34
N GLU A 8 2.87 14.88 11.65
CA GLU A 8 3.33 14.11 12.82
C GLU A 8 4.79 13.69 12.67
N VAL A 9 5.16 13.18 11.51
CA VAL A 9 6.53 12.74 11.25
C VAL A 9 7.48 13.94 11.28
N ALA A 10 7.10 15.06 10.69
CA ALA A 10 7.91 16.27 10.70
C ALA A 10 8.11 16.79 12.13
N ALA A 11 7.06 16.77 12.95
CA ALA A 11 7.14 17.22 14.34
C ALA A 11 8.11 16.37 15.15
N VAL A 12 8.06 15.06 14.99
CA VAL A 12 8.95 14.15 15.71
C VAL A 12 10.40 14.32 15.29
N SER A 13 10.65 14.59 14.02
CA SER A 13 12.02 14.78 13.52
C SER A 13 12.60 16.17 13.82
N GLY A 14 11.78 17.08 14.33
CA GLY A 14 12.24 18.45 14.63
C GLY A 14 12.33 19.37 13.42
N PHE A 15 11.84 18.93 12.26
CA PHE A 15 11.82 19.72 11.03
C PHE A 15 10.44 20.32 10.81
N SER A 16 10.38 21.46 10.10
CA SER A 16 9.12 21.96 9.60
C SER A 16 8.60 20.98 8.52
N LYS A 17 7.28 21.02 8.28
CA LYS A 17 6.65 20.20 7.25
C LYS A 17 7.33 20.36 5.88
N PHE A 18 7.61 21.63 5.50
CA PHE A 18 8.23 21.91 4.21
C PHE A 18 9.66 21.41 4.13
N HIS A 19 10.42 21.60 5.19
CA HIS A 19 11.80 21.15 5.26
C HIS A 19 11.88 19.63 5.18
N PHE A 20 11.05 18.95 5.96
CA PHE A 20 10.99 17.48 5.96
C PHE A 20 10.61 16.94 4.58
N THR A 21 9.61 17.53 3.93
CA THR A 21 9.17 17.11 2.60
C THR A 21 10.29 17.21 1.58
N ARG A 22 11.05 18.32 1.62
CA ARG A 22 12.17 18.53 0.70
C ARG A 22 13.27 17.49 0.92
N ILE A 23 13.66 17.28 2.18
CA ILE A 23 14.71 16.32 2.51
C ILE A 23 14.30 14.91 2.15
N PHE A 24 13.07 14.54 2.47
CA PHE A 24 12.57 13.18 2.17
C PHE A 24 12.64 12.89 0.67
N LYS A 25 12.13 13.82 -0.16
CA LYS A 25 12.17 13.64 -1.61
C LYS A 25 13.59 13.58 -2.14
N GLN A 26 14.49 14.37 -1.58
CA GLN A 26 15.88 14.41 -2.01
C GLN A 26 16.59 13.08 -1.76
N TYR A 27 16.37 12.47 -0.60
CA TYR A 27 17.05 11.22 -0.24
C TYR A 27 16.35 9.98 -0.77
N MET A 28 15.02 9.99 -0.85
CA MET A 28 14.25 8.80 -1.22
C MET A 28 13.83 8.76 -2.68
N ASN A 29 14.01 9.86 -3.42
CA ASN A 29 13.58 10.01 -4.81
C ASN A 29 12.07 9.81 -4.99
N MET A 30 11.31 10.01 -3.92
CA MET A 30 9.85 9.93 -3.94
C MET A 30 9.30 10.80 -2.83
N THR A 31 8.04 11.22 -2.96
CA THR A 31 7.39 12.00 -1.91
C THR A 31 7.07 11.08 -0.72
N PHE A 32 6.85 11.70 0.43
CA PHE A 32 6.44 10.95 1.62
C PHE A 32 5.12 10.21 1.38
N TYR A 33 4.17 10.82 0.67
CA TYR A 33 2.89 10.19 0.37
C TYR A 33 3.05 8.99 -0.57
N GLU A 34 3.91 9.11 -1.57
CA GLU A 34 4.20 7.97 -2.45
C GLU A 34 4.83 6.83 -1.66
N TYR A 35 5.76 7.14 -0.77
CA TYR A 35 6.39 6.15 0.10
C TYR A 35 5.35 5.47 0.99
N LEU A 36 4.49 6.26 1.64
CA LEU A 36 3.48 5.72 2.54
C LEU A 36 2.48 4.84 1.78
N ASN A 37 2.06 5.27 0.59
CA ASN A 37 1.16 4.48 -0.24
C ASN A 37 1.80 3.18 -0.71
N SER A 38 3.09 3.18 -1.02
CA SER A 38 3.78 1.95 -1.39
C SER A 38 3.82 0.96 -0.23
N LYS A 39 4.00 1.44 0.99
CA LYS A 39 3.96 0.59 2.19
C LYS A 39 2.57 0.03 2.43
N ARG A 40 1.54 0.86 2.27
CA ARG A 40 0.15 0.42 2.40
C ARG A 40 -0.21 -0.64 1.37
N VAL A 41 0.20 -0.45 0.11
CA VAL A 41 -0.05 -1.41 -0.95
C VAL A 41 0.68 -2.73 -0.67
N LYS A 42 1.91 -2.66 -0.19
CA LYS A 42 2.66 -3.86 0.17
C LYS A 42 1.95 -4.64 1.29
N ARG A 43 1.42 -3.95 2.29
CA ARG A 43 0.64 -4.60 3.34
C ARG A 43 -0.63 -5.24 2.77
N ALA A 44 -1.30 -4.54 1.84
CA ALA A 44 -2.49 -5.07 1.20
C ALA A 44 -2.18 -6.34 0.40
N GLU A 45 -1.05 -6.39 -0.30
CA GLU A 45 -0.63 -7.59 -1.01
C GLU A 45 -0.57 -8.80 -0.08
N GLU A 46 0.01 -8.62 1.10
CA GLU A 46 0.09 -9.68 2.10
C GLU A 46 -1.30 -10.13 2.55
N LEU A 47 -2.20 -9.18 2.83
CA LEU A 47 -3.55 -9.49 3.29
C LEU A 47 -4.41 -10.13 2.21
N LEU A 48 -4.14 -9.86 0.93
CA LEU A 48 -4.88 -10.44 -0.17
C LEU A 48 -4.66 -11.95 -0.31
N TYR A 49 -3.65 -12.51 0.33
CA TYR A 49 -3.46 -13.96 0.38
C TYR A 49 -4.57 -14.67 1.16
N ASP A 50 -5.18 -13.97 2.10
CA ASP A 50 -6.26 -14.54 2.89
C ASP A 50 -7.57 -14.42 2.11
N LYS A 51 -8.03 -15.54 1.53
CA LYS A 51 -9.26 -15.57 0.73
C LYS A 51 -10.50 -15.22 1.52
N LYS A 52 -10.46 -15.39 2.85
CA LYS A 52 -11.59 -15.09 3.72
C LYS A 52 -11.74 -13.60 3.99
N MET A 53 -10.69 -12.85 3.79
CA MET A 53 -10.72 -11.41 4.03
C MET A 53 -11.30 -10.69 2.81
N SER A 54 -12.34 -9.90 3.02
CA SER A 54 -12.95 -9.13 1.94
C SER A 54 -12.00 -8.03 1.44
N ILE A 55 -12.22 -7.57 0.21
CA ILE A 55 -11.42 -6.47 -0.34
C ILE A 55 -11.55 -5.22 0.53
N THR A 56 -12.76 -4.95 1.05
CA THR A 56 -12.97 -3.83 1.96
C THR A 56 -12.13 -3.98 3.23
N ASP A 57 -12.10 -5.17 3.82
CA ASP A 57 -11.30 -5.42 5.02
C ASP A 57 -9.81 -5.27 4.74
N VAL A 58 -9.35 -5.74 3.58
CA VAL A 58 -7.96 -5.55 3.16
C VAL A 58 -7.64 -4.05 3.11
N ALA A 59 -8.50 -3.25 2.50
CA ALA A 59 -8.31 -1.81 2.40
C ALA A 59 -8.17 -1.16 3.78
N MET A 60 -9.10 -1.47 4.68
CA MET A 60 -9.11 -0.86 6.01
C MET A 60 -7.93 -1.30 6.85
N ASN A 61 -7.52 -2.57 6.76
CA ASN A 61 -6.40 -3.09 7.53
C ASN A 61 -5.04 -2.74 6.92
N SER A 62 -5.04 -2.15 5.73
CA SER A 62 -3.81 -1.68 5.08
C SER A 62 -3.58 -0.17 5.28
N GLY A 63 -4.49 0.50 6.00
CA GLY A 63 -4.33 1.92 6.32
C GLY A 63 -4.97 2.88 5.33
N PHE A 64 -5.86 2.40 4.45
CA PHE A 64 -6.59 3.28 3.54
C PHE A 64 -7.85 3.82 4.20
N SER A 65 -8.20 5.05 3.86
CA SER A 65 -9.35 5.72 4.44
C SER A 65 -10.68 5.29 3.81
N SER A 66 -10.64 4.76 2.60
CA SER A 66 -11.84 4.30 1.90
C SER A 66 -11.47 3.23 0.88
N LEU A 67 -12.50 2.46 0.49
CA LEU A 67 -12.34 1.45 -0.56
C LEU A 67 -11.96 2.09 -1.89
N SER A 68 -12.55 3.24 -2.21
CA SER A 68 -12.23 3.97 -3.44
C SER A 68 -10.77 4.40 -3.50
N ALA A 69 -10.26 4.93 -2.40
CA ALA A 69 -8.85 5.33 -2.33
C ALA A 69 -7.93 4.12 -2.48
N PHE A 70 -8.28 2.99 -1.85
CA PHE A 70 -7.53 1.76 -1.95
C PHE A 70 -7.48 1.26 -3.40
N ASN A 71 -8.63 1.15 -4.06
CA ASN A 71 -8.70 0.64 -5.43
C ASN A 71 -7.87 1.51 -6.38
N ARG A 72 -7.99 2.82 -6.27
CA ARG A 72 -7.27 3.76 -7.12
C ARG A 72 -5.76 3.65 -6.89
N THR A 73 -5.32 3.68 -5.65
CA THR A 73 -3.90 3.63 -5.30
C THR A 73 -3.29 2.29 -5.67
N PHE A 74 -3.98 1.19 -5.38
CA PHE A 74 -3.49 -0.14 -5.70
C PHE A 74 -3.31 -0.31 -7.20
N LYS A 75 -4.29 0.13 -8.00
CA LYS A 75 -4.22 0.06 -9.46
C LYS A 75 -3.06 0.89 -10.00
N THR A 76 -2.83 2.06 -9.42
CA THR A 76 -1.72 2.92 -9.84
C THR A 76 -0.37 2.25 -9.57
N VAL A 77 -0.22 1.62 -8.41
CA VAL A 77 1.05 1.01 -8.00
C VAL A 77 1.27 -0.35 -8.69
N LYS A 78 0.23 -1.18 -8.76
CA LYS A 78 0.35 -2.56 -9.24
C LYS A 78 -0.16 -2.78 -10.66
N SER A 79 -0.75 -1.77 -11.29
CA SER A 79 -1.29 -1.83 -12.65
C SER A 79 -2.47 -2.79 -12.82
N CYS A 80 -3.08 -3.22 -11.72
CA CYS A 80 -4.28 -4.04 -11.74
C CYS A 80 -5.09 -3.80 -10.47
N SER A 81 -6.36 -4.19 -10.48
CA SER A 81 -7.21 -4.04 -9.30
C SER A 81 -6.81 -5.05 -8.22
N PRO A 82 -7.16 -4.79 -6.95
CA PRO A 82 -6.92 -5.75 -5.89
C PRO A 82 -7.56 -7.12 -6.15
N SER A 83 -8.77 -7.14 -6.69
CA SER A 83 -9.46 -8.39 -7.02
C SER A 83 -8.74 -9.17 -8.10
N ASP A 84 -8.28 -8.47 -9.14
CA ASP A 84 -7.51 -9.09 -10.22
C ASP A 84 -6.18 -9.62 -9.70
N TYR A 85 -5.53 -8.87 -8.82
CA TYR A 85 -4.26 -9.29 -8.21
C TYR A 85 -4.45 -10.59 -7.44
N ARG A 86 -5.50 -10.68 -6.62
CA ARG A 86 -5.81 -11.90 -5.86
C ARG A 86 -6.05 -13.09 -6.78
N ARG A 87 -6.81 -12.87 -7.85
CA ARG A 87 -7.14 -13.92 -8.82
C ARG A 87 -5.90 -14.42 -9.55
N GLN A 88 -5.03 -13.51 -9.96
CA GLN A 88 -3.78 -13.86 -10.64
C GLN A 88 -2.88 -14.68 -9.72
N ARG A 89 -2.81 -14.30 -8.44
CA ARG A 89 -1.99 -15.03 -7.47
C ARG A 89 -2.54 -16.43 -7.24
N GLU A 90 -3.83 -16.60 -7.15
CA GLU A 90 -4.47 -17.91 -7.00
C GLU A 90 -4.17 -18.79 -8.21
N SER A 91 -4.29 -18.25 -9.41
CA SER A 91 -3.99 -18.98 -10.63
C SER A 91 -2.53 -19.42 -10.70
N MET A 92 -1.63 -18.55 -10.28
CA MET A 92 -0.20 -18.85 -10.26
C MET A 92 0.11 -19.98 -9.28
N VAL A 93 -0.44 -19.93 -8.07
CA VAL A 93 -0.25 -20.96 -7.05
C VAL A 93 -0.77 -22.31 -7.54
N GLN A 94 -1.96 -22.33 -8.14
CA GLN A 94 -2.53 -23.55 -8.68
C GLN A 94 -1.66 -24.15 -9.80
N ALA A 95 -1.16 -23.29 -10.69
CA ALA A 95 -0.27 -23.74 -11.77
C ALA A 95 1.00 -24.38 -11.23
N LEU A 96 1.60 -23.77 -10.18
CA LEU A 96 2.79 -24.31 -9.56
C LEU A 96 2.52 -25.65 -8.86
N LEU A 97 1.37 -25.77 -8.19
CA LEU A 97 0.99 -27.02 -7.52
C LEU A 97 0.71 -28.14 -8.52
N MET A 98 0.15 -27.80 -9.68
CA MET A 98 -0.16 -28.80 -10.71
C MET A 98 1.09 -29.30 -11.43
N GLN A 99 2.17 -28.56 -11.42
CA GLN A 99 3.43 -28.96 -12.05
C GLN A 99 4.31 -29.79 -11.13
N GLY A 100 4.01 -29.73 -9.85
CA GLY A 100 4.76 -30.45 -8.83
C GLY A 100 4.24 -31.83 -8.66
#